data_18b19c1c293f3bf9017bc8011d07fed6
#
_entry.id   18b19c1c293f3bf9017bc8011d07fed6
#
_cell.length_a   1.000
_cell.length_b   1.000
_cell.length_c   1.000
_cell.angle_alpha   90.00
_cell.angle_beta   90.00
_cell.angle_gamma   90.00
#
_symmetry.space_group_name_H-M   'P 1'
#
loop_
_entity.id
_entity.type
_entity.pdbx_description
1 polymer ?
#
loop_
_entity_poly.entity_id
_entity_poly.type
_entity_poly.pdbx_seq_one_letter_code
_entity_poly.pdbx_strand_id
1 'polypeptide(L)'
;LQAGTTLLADTTTAGLSWEAIAASPLRAVVFAELIGLKRMRGLETNRLAWDWISSIQPADQVFANARPGLSPHAPYSTAGWLYHRAASTRMPLSTHLAELPEELELLHHRSGPLRTFLEDLGAWDDDWEPISTEPADYIRRGALRDADWIVAHGTYLNPDDFWQLRPEAAPDGHRVAIAFCPRTHSRFGHRPHPFREMLERGVVVCLGTDSLASSPSLSILDEMRFLHRLDPSLGGPLLLTMGTLFGAWALRAETVTGSLKPGKSADLAVVSLPNRYDADPYALLLDSDLPVVSSCFEGRFRSLPSWPPGAILPG
;
A
#
# COMPACT_ATOMS: atom_id res chain seq x y z
N LEU A 1 9.01 10.47 7.02
CA LEU A 1 8.97 11.87 7.48
C LEU A 1 9.69 12.83 6.53
N GLN A 2 10.89 12.52 6.05
CA GLN A 2 11.64 13.41 5.13
C GLN A 2 10.86 13.71 3.83
N ALA A 3 10.08 12.74 3.36
CA ALA A 3 9.20 12.92 2.20
C ALA A 3 7.79 13.46 2.56
N GLY A 4 7.56 13.90 3.82
CA GLY A 4 6.28 14.41 4.28
C GLY A 4 5.28 13.35 4.75
N THR A 5 5.64 12.07 4.76
CA THR A 5 4.76 10.97 5.19
C THR A 5 4.65 10.94 6.71
N THR A 6 3.43 10.98 7.24
CA THR A 6 3.10 10.89 8.67
C THR A 6 2.23 9.69 9.02
N LEU A 7 1.69 9.00 7.99
CA LEU A 7 0.98 7.74 8.10
C LEU A 7 1.52 6.76 7.06
N LEU A 8 1.93 5.58 7.48
CA LEU A 8 2.64 4.58 6.67
C LEU A 8 1.93 3.22 6.72
N ALA A 9 1.78 2.59 5.57
CA ALA A 9 1.59 1.15 5.42
C ALA A 9 2.90 0.55 4.93
N ASP A 10 3.49 -0.35 5.69
CA ASP A 10 4.77 -0.96 5.38
C ASP A 10 4.66 -2.48 5.37
N THR A 11 5.13 -3.11 4.31
CA THR A 11 5.13 -4.57 4.18
C THR A 11 6.54 -5.08 4.38
N THR A 12 6.71 -6.05 5.26
CA THR A 12 8.02 -6.49 5.73
C THR A 12 8.07 -7.99 6.02
N THR A 13 9.22 -8.59 5.83
CA THR A 13 9.45 -9.98 6.23
C THR A 13 9.60 -10.05 7.74
N ALA A 14 8.73 -10.83 8.41
CA ALA A 14 8.80 -11.12 9.84
C ALA A 14 8.98 -9.88 10.74
N GLY A 15 8.45 -8.72 10.34
CA GLY A 15 8.51 -7.50 11.16
C GLY A 15 9.87 -6.80 11.23
N LEU A 16 10.79 -7.05 10.29
CA LEU A 16 12.15 -6.49 10.31
C LEU A 16 12.19 -4.96 10.37
N SER A 17 11.19 -4.26 9.84
CA SER A 17 11.11 -2.79 9.89
C SER A 17 10.51 -2.24 11.19
N TRP A 18 9.96 -3.12 12.06
CA TRP A 18 9.16 -2.72 13.23
C TRP A 18 9.88 -1.77 14.17
N GLU A 19 11.11 -2.12 14.59
CA GLU A 19 11.85 -1.31 15.57
C GLU A 19 12.07 0.12 15.09
N ALA A 20 12.50 0.27 13.83
CA ALA A 20 12.72 1.59 13.23
C ALA A 20 11.43 2.41 13.12
N ILE A 21 10.33 1.76 12.72
CA ILE A 21 9.03 2.39 12.55
C ILE A 21 8.42 2.75 13.92
N ALA A 22 8.40 1.83 14.87
CA ALA A 22 7.84 2.04 16.21
C ALA A 22 8.59 3.13 17.00
N ALA A 23 9.89 3.30 16.74
CA ALA A 23 10.70 4.38 17.30
C ALA A 23 10.53 5.73 16.57
N SER A 24 9.81 5.75 15.45
CA SER A 24 9.66 6.97 14.61
C SER A 24 8.39 7.74 14.96
N PRO A 25 8.40 9.09 14.87
CA PRO A 25 7.22 9.92 15.12
C PRO A 25 6.28 9.92 13.89
N LEU A 26 5.65 8.79 13.64
CA LEU A 26 4.66 8.59 12.58
C LEU A 26 3.64 7.52 13.02
N ARG A 27 2.50 7.49 12.35
CA ARG A 27 1.54 6.38 12.47
C ARG A 27 1.86 5.32 11.44
N ALA A 28 1.72 4.04 11.82
CA ALA A 28 1.96 2.96 10.87
C ALA A 28 1.07 1.75 11.07
N VAL A 29 0.87 1.02 9.98
CA VAL A 29 0.53 -0.40 10.01
C VAL A 29 1.69 -1.14 9.36
N VAL A 30 2.30 -2.06 10.11
CA VAL A 30 3.40 -2.89 9.64
C VAL A 30 2.85 -4.28 9.35
N PHE A 31 2.89 -4.67 8.08
CA PHE A 31 2.34 -5.93 7.61
C PHE A 31 3.44 -6.99 7.51
N ALA A 32 3.30 -8.08 8.26
CA ALA A 32 4.18 -9.24 8.07
C ALA A 32 3.76 -10.03 6.84
N GLU A 33 4.70 -10.23 5.92
CA GLU A 33 4.44 -11.03 4.72
C GLU A 33 4.27 -12.51 5.02
N LEU A 34 3.27 -13.11 4.37
CA LEU A 34 3.02 -14.53 4.33
C LEU A 34 3.28 -15.02 2.91
N ILE A 35 4.36 -15.77 2.72
CA ILE A 35 4.79 -16.29 1.43
C ILE A 35 4.98 -17.80 1.52
N GLY A 36 4.41 -18.53 0.58
CA GLY A 36 4.64 -19.97 0.41
C GLY A 36 3.46 -20.66 -0.24
N LEU A 37 3.67 -21.21 -1.42
CA LEU A 37 2.78 -22.19 -2.04
C LEU A 37 2.96 -23.53 -1.34
N LYS A 38 4.22 -23.96 -1.20
CA LYS A 38 4.58 -25.20 -0.46
C LYS A 38 4.18 -25.09 1.01
N ARG A 39 3.51 -26.12 1.51
CA ARG A 39 2.98 -26.16 2.89
C ARG A 39 4.00 -25.80 3.95
N MET A 40 5.21 -26.36 3.87
CA MET A 40 6.27 -26.11 4.87
C MET A 40 6.73 -24.65 4.86
N ARG A 41 6.87 -24.04 3.69
CA ARG A 41 7.23 -22.62 3.57
C ARG A 41 6.13 -21.71 4.12
N GLY A 42 4.88 -22.00 3.80
CA GLY A 42 3.75 -21.25 4.34
C GLY A 42 3.63 -21.35 5.87
N LEU A 43 3.89 -22.53 6.45
CA LEU A 43 3.92 -22.72 7.90
C LEU A 43 5.05 -21.92 8.55
N GLU A 44 6.22 -21.89 7.92
CA GLU A 44 7.39 -21.13 8.41
C GLU A 44 7.10 -19.62 8.43
N THR A 45 6.63 -19.05 7.32
CA THR A 45 6.35 -17.60 7.26
C THR A 45 5.21 -17.21 8.21
N ASN A 46 4.17 -18.04 8.33
CA ASN A 46 3.11 -17.84 9.31
C ASN A 46 3.65 -17.88 10.74
N ARG A 47 4.53 -18.84 11.07
CA ARG A 47 5.16 -18.92 12.40
C ARG A 47 5.99 -17.67 12.69
N LEU A 48 6.86 -17.26 11.76
CA LEU A 48 7.69 -16.06 11.92
C LEU A 48 6.85 -14.79 12.12
N ALA A 49 5.75 -14.63 11.38
CA ALA A 49 4.84 -13.51 11.56
C ALA A 49 4.22 -13.51 12.97
N TRP A 50 3.77 -14.67 13.45
CA TRP A 50 3.18 -14.77 14.80
C TRP A 50 4.20 -14.65 15.92
N ASP A 51 5.42 -15.16 15.75
CA ASP A 51 6.52 -14.98 16.70
C ASP A 51 6.81 -13.49 16.87
N TRP A 52 6.90 -12.75 15.74
CA TRP A 52 7.06 -11.29 15.77
C TRP A 52 5.88 -10.58 16.44
N ILE A 53 4.64 -10.83 15.99
CA ILE A 53 3.44 -10.18 16.56
C ILE A 53 3.35 -10.42 18.06
N SER A 54 3.65 -11.63 18.52
CA SER A 54 3.62 -12.00 19.94
C SER A 54 4.76 -11.37 20.75
N SER A 55 5.84 -10.96 20.09
CA SER A 55 6.97 -10.29 20.74
C SER A 55 6.76 -8.80 20.96
N ILE A 56 5.78 -8.18 20.28
CA ILE A 56 5.53 -6.74 20.39
C ILE A 56 5.09 -6.39 21.82
N GLN A 57 5.84 -5.53 22.45
CA GLN A 57 5.51 -5.00 23.78
C GLN A 57 5.04 -3.53 23.66
N PRO A 58 4.12 -3.07 24.51
CA PRO A 58 3.73 -1.65 24.53
C PRO A 58 4.91 -0.70 24.74
N ALA A 59 5.95 -1.15 25.47
CA ALA A 59 7.17 -0.38 25.73
C ALA A 59 8.02 -0.15 24.47
N ASP A 60 7.88 -0.98 23.43
CA ASP A 60 8.65 -0.85 22.20
C ASP A 60 8.17 0.35 21.36
N GLN A 61 6.97 0.83 21.64
CA GLN A 61 6.33 1.92 20.90
C GLN A 61 6.58 3.26 21.58
N VAL A 62 7.69 3.92 21.23
CA VAL A 62 8.02 5.27 21.77
C VAL A 62 6.90 6.28 21.56
N PHE A 63 6.18 6.17 20.43
CA PHE A 63 5.06 7.05 20.07
C PHE A 63 3.68 6.36 20.11
N ALA A 64 3.62 5.09 20.47
CA ALA A 64 2.39 4.27 20.56
C ALA A 64 1.46 4.33 19.32
N ASN A 65 2.01 4.57 18.13
CA ASN A 65 1.24 4.85 16.90
C ASN A 65 1.43 3.80 15.80
N ALA A 66 2.12 2.70 16.08
CA ALA A 66 2.29 1.59 15.16
C ALA A 66 1.46 0.37 15.60
N ARG A 67 0.94 -0.38 14.62
CA ARG A 67 0.20 -1.62 14.87
C ARG A 67 0.56 -2.68 13.83
N PRO A 68 0.50 -3.97 14.18
CA PRO A 68 0.76 -5.05 13.24
C PRO A 68 -0.42 -5.28 12.29
N GLY A 69 -0.10 -5.83 11.12
CA GLY A 69 -1.00 -6.37 10.13
C GLY A 69 -0.39 -7.62 9.49
N LEU A 70 -1.11 -8.25 8.58
CA LEU A 70 -0.64 -9.40 7.82
C LEU A 70 -0.75 -9.13 6.33
N SER A 71 0.21 -9.61 5.56
CA SER A 71 0.22 -9.49 4.11
C SER A 71 0.41 -10.85 3.45
N PRO A 72 -0.67 -11.60 3.13
CA PRO A 72 -0.54 -12.63 2.10
C PRO A 72 0.00 -11.98 0.83
N HIS A 73 1.24 -12.32 0.44
CA HIS A 73 2.02 -11.54 -0.53
C HIS A 73 1.25 -11.34 -1.85
N ALA A 74 0.96 -12.42 -2.56
CA ALA A 74 0.21 -12.40 -3.82
C ALA A 74 -0.39 -13.79 -4.12
N PRO A 75 -1.45 -13.89 -4.95
CA PRO A 75 -2.05 -15.16 -5.32
C PRO A 75 -1.07 -16.18 -5.88
N TYR A 76 -0.11 -15.72 -6.67
CA TYR A 76 0.89 -16.59 -7.30
C TYR A 76 1.99 -17.11 -6.35
N SER A 77 2.13 -16.55 -5.17
CA SER A 77 3.21 -16.90 -4.23
C SER A 77 2.74 -17.36 -2.86
N THR A 78 1.41 -17.35 -2.62
CA THR A 78 0.83 -17.60 -1.30
C THR A 78 -0.35 -18.57 -1.41
N ALA A 79 -0.26 -19.68 -0.68
CA ALA A 79 -1.31 -20.69 -0.67
C ALA A 79 -2.62 -20.15 -0.06
N GLY A 80 -3.75 -20.59 -0.59
CA GLY A 80 -5.09 -20.11 -0.22
C GLY A 80 -5.40 -20.20 1.28
N TRP A 81 -4.89 -21.22 1.97
CA TRP A 81 -5.10 -21.36 3.41
C TRP A 81 -4.47 -20.24 4.25
N LEU A 82 -3.39 -19.58 3.75
CA LEU A 82 -2.77 -18.42 4.39
C LEU A 82 -3.66 -17.19 4.29
N TYR A 83 -4.34 -16.98 3.16
CA TYR A 83 -5.35 -15.92 3.00
C TYR A 83 -6.49 -16.10 4.00
N HIS A 84 -7.06 -17.31 4.09
CA HIS A 84 -8.13 -17.61 5.05
C HIS A 84 -7.66 -17.45 6.50
N ARG A 85 -6.44 -17.88 6.80
CA ARG A 85 -5.85 -17.70 8.12
C ARG A 85 -5.68 -16.22 8.47
N ALA A 86 -5.14 -15.42 7.55
CA ALA A 86 -4.98 -13.98 7.76
C ALA A 86 -6.34 -13.29 7.97
N ALA A 87 -7.32 -13.57 7.13
CA ALA A 87 -8.67 -12.98 7.26
C ALA A 87 -9.34 -13.31 8.60
N SER A 88 -9.11 -14.53 9.14
CA SER A 88 -9.68 -14.93 10.43
C SER A 88 -9.15 -14.14 11.64
N THR A 89 -8.06 -13.36 11.48
CA THR A 89 -7.43 -12.63 12.58
C THR A 89 -8.09 -11.30 12.91
N ARG A 90 -8.87 -10.74 11.99
CA ARG A 90 -9.43 -9.38 12.06
C ARG A 90 -8.38 -8.27 12.13
N MET A 91 -7.12 -8.58 11.80
CA MET A 91 -6.07 -7.58 11.64
C MET A 91 -6.21 -6.89 10.28
N PRO A 92 -5.62 -5.69 10.10
CA PRO A 92 -5.48 -5.10 8.77
C PRO A 92 -4.73 -6.04 7.84
N LEU A 93 -5.19 -6.16 6.60
CA LEU A 93 -4.57 -7.04 5.60
C LEU A 93 -4.10 -6.23 4.39
N SER A 94 -3.00 -6.71 3.79
CA SER A 94 -2.50 -6.22 2.51
C SER A 94 -2.21 -7.39 1.57
N THR A 95 -2.27 -7.16 0.26
CA THR A 95 -1.86 -8.14 -0.75
C THR A 95 -1.54 -7.44 -2.07
N HIS A 96 -0.60 -7.98 -2.85
CA HIS A 96 -0.46 -7.65 -4.26
C HIS A 96 -1.48 -8.47 -5.03
N LEU A 97 -2.20 -7.83 -5.94
CA LEU A 97 -3.28 -8.51 -6.64
C LEU A 97 -3.44 -7.96 -8.06
N ALA A 98 -3.53 -8.87 -9.02
CA ALA A 98 -3.74 -8.54 -10.42
C ALA A 98 -2.76 -7.47 -10.92
N GLU A 99 -1.49 -7.61 -10.55
CA GLU A 99 -0.43 -6.71 -10.98
C GLU A 99 0.00 -6.98 -12.40
N LEU A 100 0.15 -8.26 -12.74
CA LEU A 100 0.73 -8.77 -14.00
C LEU A 100 -0.30 -9.59 -14.79
N PRO A 101 -0.27 -9.54 -16.14
CA PRO A 101 -1.09 -10.45 -16.94
C PRO A 101 -0.70 -11.92 -16.73
N GLU A 102 0.57 -12.19 -16.43
CA GLU A 102 1.08 -13.52 -16.11
C GLU A 102 0.49 -14.10 -14.81
N GLU A 103 0.06 -13.24 -13.89
CA GLU A 103 -0.70 -13.67 -12.70
C GLU A 103 -2.04 -14.27 -13.11
N LEU A 104 -2.76 -13.63 -14.04
CA LEU A 104 -4.01 -14.16 -14.56
C LEU A 104 -3.81 -15.48 -15.30
N GLU A 105 -2.76 -15.59 -16.13
CA GLU A 105 -2.40 -16.82 -16.80
C GLU A 105 -2.15 -17.97 -15.81
N LEU A 106 -1.40 -17.68 -14.74
CA LEU A 106 -1.14 -18.66 -13.71
C LEU A 106 -2.41 -19.10 -12.98
N LEU A 107 -3.29 -18.16 -12.62
CA LEU A 107 -4.55 -18.47 -11.93
C LEU A 107 -5.51 -19.28 -12.80
N HIS A 108 -5.59 -18.98 -14.10
CA HIS A 108 -6.50 -19.68 -15.03
C HIS A 108 -5.96 -21.03 -15.51
N HIS A 109 -4.65 -21.12 -15.75
CA HIS A 109 -4.07 -22.25 -16.49
C HIS A 109 -2.95 -22.97 -15.73
N ARG A 110 -2.51 -22.47 -14.58
CA ARG A 110 -1.37 -22.96 -13.82
C ARG A 110 -0.10 -23.08 -14.69
N SER A 111 0.06 -22.15 -15.62
CA SER A 111 1.13 -22.09 -16.62
C SER A 111 1.69 -20.68 -16.75
N GLY A 112 2.65 -20.52 -17.65
CA GLY A 112 3.20 -19.22 -17.98
C GLY A 112 4.49 -18.86 -17.24
N PRO A 113 5.02 -17.65 -17.48
CA PRO A 113 6.32 -17.22 -16.97
C PRO A 113 6.43 -17.25 -15.45
N LEU A 114 5.35 -16.93 -14.72
CA LEU A 114 5.38 -16.99 -13.24
C LEU A 114 5.51 -18.42 -12.73
N ARG A 115 4.92 -19.41 -13.40
CA ARG A 115 5.14 -20.80 -13.04
C ARG A 115 6.60 -21.20 -13.20
N THR A 116 7.19 -20.92 -14.36
CA THR A 116 8.61 -21.19 -14.62
C THR A 116 9.50 -20.51 -13.57
N PHE A 117 9.24 -19.25 -13.27
CA PHE A 117 9.96 -18.52 -12.22
C PHE A 117 9.86 -19.20 -10.85
N LEU A 118 8.68 -19.66 -10.46
CA LEU A 118 8.48 -20.37 -9.18
C LEU A 118 9.15 -21.76 -9.17
N GLU A 119 9.17 -22.45 -10.30
CA GLU A 119 9.89 -23.73 -10.46
C GLU A 119 11.41 -23.51 -10.32
N ASP A 120 11.97 -22.49 -10.99
CA ASP A 120 13.39 -22.12 -10.91
C ASP A 120 13.82 -21.75 -9.48
N LEU A 121 12.94 -21.10 -8.72
CA LEU A 121 13.14 -20.80 -7.29
C LEU A 121 12.93 -22.02 -6.38
N GLY A 122 12.46 -23.15 -6.88
CA GLY A 122 12.05 -24.30 -6.07
C GLY A 122 10.83 -24.02 -5.18
N ALA A 123 10.07 -22.98 -5.49
CA ALA A 123 8.89 -22.51 -4.74
C ALA A 123 7.56 -23.06 -5.25
N TRP A 124 7.54 -23.58 -6.48
CA TRP A 124 6.32 -24.17 -7.06
C TRP A 124 5.87 -25.43 -6.29
N ASP A 125 4.55 -25.58 -6.16
CA ASP A 125 3.89 -26.75 -5.59
C ASP A 125 2.92 -27.32 -6.62
N ASP A 126 3.14 -28.57 -7.04
CA ASP A 126 2.28 -29.22 -8.04
C ASP A 126 0.85 -29.47 -7.55
N ASP A 127 0.67 -29.56 -6.23
CA ASP A 127 -0.63 -29.70 -5.59
C ASP A 127 -1.31 -28.35 -5.30
N TRP A 128 -0.66 -27.22 -5.62
CA TRP A 128 -1.25 -25.93 -5.41
C TRP A 128 -2.46 -25.70 -6.30
N GLU A 129 -3.55 -25.27 -5.68
CA GLU A 129 -4.76 -24.81 -6.35
C GLU A 129 -5.05 -23.37 -5.95
N PRO A 130 -5.39 -22.49 -6.91
CA PRO A 130 -5.82 -21.12 -6.59
C PRO A 130 -7.15 -21.13 -5.83
N ILE A 131 -7.41 -20.11 -4.99
CA ILE A 131 -8.72 -19.90 -4.37
C ILE A 131 -9.79 -19.74 -5.45
N SER A 132 -9.44 -19.04 -6.53
CA SER A 132 -10.27 -18.77 -7.70
C SER A 132 -9.38 -18.39 -8.89
N THR A 133 -9.92 -18.52 -10.08
CA THR A 133 -9.32 -17.94 -11.28
C THR A 133 -9.50 -16.43 -11.34
N GLU A 134 -10.51 -15.89 -10.64
CA GLU A 134 -10.79 -14.46 -10.59
C GLU A 134 -10.04 -13.80 -9.42
N PRO A 135 -9.14 -12.84 -9.67
CA PRO A 135 -8.37 -12.19 -8.61
C PRO A 135 -9.22 -11.55 -7.50
N ALA A 136 -10.35 -10.93 -7.85
CA ALA A 136 -11.23 -10.29 -6.88
C ALA A 136 -11.74 -11.24 -5.78
N ASP A 137 -11.83 -12.52 -6.07
CA ASP A 137 -12.25 -13.55 -5.10
C ASP A 137 -11.27 -13.72 -3.93
N TYR A 138 -9.98 -13.37 -4.12
CA TYR A 138 -8.97 -13.42 -3.06
C TYR A 138 -9.23 -12.45 -1.91
N ILE A 139 -10.10 -11.48 -2.13
CA ILE A 139 -10.46 -10.46 -1.12
C ILE A 139 -11.97 -10.38 -0.88
N ARG A 140 -12.79 -11.07 -1.70
CA ARG A 140 -14.24 -10.95 -1.64
C ARG A 140 -15.01 -12.27 -1.53
N ARG A 141 -14.35 -13.42 -1.65
CA ARG A 141 -15.03 -14.72 -1.60
C ARG A 141 -15.13 -15.25 -0.18
N GLY A 142 -16.33 -15.65 0.23
CA GLY A 142 -16.57 -16.26 1.53
C GLY A 142 -16.09 -15.39 2.69
N ALA A 143 -15.36 -15.97 3.63
CA ALA A 143 -14.85 -15.27 4.81
C ALA A 143 -13.74 -14.24 4.49
N LEU A 144 -13.18 -14.22 3.28
CA LEU A 144 -12.18 -13.22 2.88
C LEU A 144 -12.78 -11.82 2.76
N ARG A 145 -14.09 -11.72 2.49
CA ARG A 145 -14.83 -10.44 2.45
C ARG A 145 -15.00 -9.78 3.83
N ASP A 146 -14.81 -10.55 4.90
CA ASP A 146 -15.01 -10.10 6.28
C ASP A 146 -13.71 -9.56 6.90
N ALA A 147 -12.85 -8.94 6.07
CA ALA A 147 -11.60 -8.32 6.47
C ALA A 147 -11.37 -7.00 5.72
N ASP A 148 -10.56 -6.12 6.33
CA ASP A 148 -10.08 -4.91 5.66
C ASP A 148 -8.88 -5.24 4.79
N TRP A 149 -8.93 -4.86 3.51
CA TRP A 149 -7.85 -5.13 2.57
C TRP A 149 -7.28 -3.85 1.96
N ILE A 150 -5.95 -3.76 1.95
CA ILE A 150 -5.20 -2.87 1.07
C ILE A 150 -4.64 -3.72 -0.07
N VAL A 151 -5.12 -3.45 -1.26
CA VAL A 151 -4.74 -4.16 -2.48
C VAL A 151 -3.75 -3.32 -3.24
N ALA A 152 -2.50 -3.76 -3.31
CA ALA A 152 -1.52 -3.12 -4.16
C ALA A 152 -1.79 -3.46 -5.63
N HIS A 153 -1.60 -2.48 -6.49
CA HIS A 153 -1.76 -2.50 -7.94
C HIS A 153 -3.22 -2.64 -8.41
N GLY A 154 -3.75 -3.85 -8.59
CA GLY A 154 -5.10 -4.04 -9.13
C GLY A 154 -5.24 -3.72 -10.62
N THR A 155 -4.13 -3.65 -11.36
CA THR A 155 -4.06 -3.24 -12.78
C THR A 155 -4.92 -4.10 -13.70
N TYR A 156 -4.97 -5.39 -13.42
CA TYR A 156 -5.64 -6.40 -14.24
C TYR A 156 -6.91 -6.96 -13.60
N LEU A 157 -7.45 -6.28 -12.57
CA LEU A 157 -8.78 -6.60 -12.06
C LEU A 157 -9.83 -6.40 -13.17
N ASN A 158 -10.85 -7.26 -13.15
CA ASN A 158 -11.97 -7.13 -14.08
C ASN A 158 -12.84 -5.94 -13.69
N PRO A 159 -13.13 -5.00 -14.61
CA PRO A 159 -14.00 -3.86 -14.32
C PRO A 159 -15.37 -4.26 -13.78
N ASP A 160 -15.89 -5.43 -14.18
CA ASP A 160 -17.17 -5.93 -13.67
C ASP A 160 -17.16 -6.25 -12.18
N ASP A 161 -15.97 -6.40 -11.57
CA ASP A 161 -15.82 -6.65 -10.13
C ASP A 161 -15.71 -5.38 -9.30
N PHE A 162 -15.54 -4.19 -9.90
CA PHE A 162 -15.32 -2.94 -9.15
C PHE A 162 -16.48 -2.61 -8.20
N TRP A 163 -17.71 -3.00 -8.53
CA TRP A 163 -18.86 -2.80 -7.65
C TRP A 163 -18.69 -3.51 -6.29
N GLN A 164 -17.97 -4.64 -6.25
CA GLN A 164 -17.71 -5.40 -5.04
C GLN A 164 -16.65 -4.75 -4.14
N LEU A 165 -15.83 -3.85 -4.72
CA LEU A 165 -14.73 -3.19 -4.02
C LEU A 165 -15.15 -1.87 -3.35
N ARG A 166 -16.40 -1.44 -3.59
CA ARG A 166 -16.92 -0.19 -3.02
C ARG A 166 -17.17 -0.34 -1.51
N PRO A 167 -17.04 0.76 -0.74
CA PRO A 167 -17.33 0.74 0.70
C PRO A 167 -18.70 0.18 1.05
N GLU A 168 -19.72 0.50 0.23
CA GLU A 168 -21.11 0.08 0.47
C GLU A 168 -21.37 -1.40 0.16
N ALA A 169 -20.48 -2.04 -0.58
CA ALA A 169 -20.61 -3.46 -0.93
C ALA A 169 -20.11 -4.39 0.18
N ALA A 170 -19.35 -3.86 1.14
CA ALA A 170 -18.78 -4.66 2.21
C ALA A 170 -19.79 -4.85 3.34
N PRO A 171 -20.04 -6.10 3.79
CA PRO A 171 -20.81 -6.34 4.99
C PRO A 171 -20.07 -5.78 6.20
N ASP A 172 -20.84 -5.37 7.21
CA ASP A 172 -20.29 -4.94 8.51
C ASP A 172 -19.24 -3.83 8.46
N GLY A 173 -19.19 -3.05 7.37
CA GLY A 173 -18.30 -1.91 7.22
C GLY A 173 -16.83 -2.27 7.00
N HIS A 174 -16.53 -3.47 6.52
CA HIS A 174 -15.20 -3.83 6.07
C HIS A 174 -14.80 -3.03 4.83
N ARG A 175 -13.50 -2.78 4.66
CA ARG A 175 -12.97 -1.86 3.65
C ARG A 175 -12.06 -2.57 2.66
N VAL A 176 -12.14 -2.16 1.41
CA VAL A 176 -11.13 -2.45 0.41
C VAL A 176 -10.66 -1.13 -0.18
N ALA A 177 -9.35 -0.93 -0.24
CA ALA A 177 -8.71 0.18 -0.93
C ALA A 177 -7.67 -0.35 -1.91
N ILE A 178 -7.61 0.24 -3.09
CA ILE A 178 -6.54 -0.01 -4.06
C ILE A 178 -5.39 0.96 -3.78
N ALA A 179 -4.19 0.45 -3.60
CA ALA A 179 -2.96 1.24 -3.53
C ALA A 179 -2.31 1.28 -4.92
N PHE A 180 -2.57 2.34 -5.67
CA PHE A 180 -1.96 2.56 -6.97
C PHE A 180 -0.57 3.15 -6.83
N CYS A 181 0.42 2.55 -7.49
CA CYS A 181 1.83 2.96 -7.48
C CYS A 181 2.25 3.46 -8.86
N PRO A 182 1.99 4.74 -9.20
CA PRO A 182 2.14 5.26 -10.57
C PRO A 182 3.51 5.07 -11.19
N ARG A 183 4.60 5.34 -10.44
CA ARG A 183 5.97 5.25 -10.96
C ARG A 183 6.40 3.80 -11.17
N THR A 184 6.07 2.90 -10.24
CA THR A 184 6.28 1.45 -10.40
C THR A 184 5.52 0.94 -11.62
N HIS A 185 4.24 1.29 -11.73
CA HIS A 185 3.38 0.92 -12.86
C HIS A 185 3.98 1.35 -14.21
N SER A 186 4.47 2.60 -14.28
CA SER A 186 5.12 3.13 -15.47
C SER A 186 6.44 2.41 -15.79
N ARG A 187 7.23 2.06 -14.77
CA ARG A 187 8.50 1.35 -14.93
C ARG A 187 8.31 -0.04 -15.53
N PHE A 188 7.26 -0.75 -15.14
CA PHE A 188 6.96 -2.08 -15.68
C PHE A 188 6.27 -2.05 -17.04
N GLY A 189 5.83 -0.89 -17.51
CA GLY A 189 5.23 -0.73 -18.83
C GLY A 189 3.88 -1.43 -18.99
N HIS A 190 3.11 -1.51 -17.91
CA HIS A 190 1.76 -2.07 -17.94
C HIS A 190 0.79 -1.30 -18.84
N ARG A 191 -0.32 -1.95 -19.22
CA ARG A 191 -1.45 -1.23 -19.80
C ARG A 191 -1.90 -0.09 -18.89
N PRO A 192 -2.60 0.95 -19.39
CA PRO A 192 -3.10 2.02 -18.52
C PRO A 192 -3.86 1.48 -17.31
N HIS A 193 -3.51 1.96 -16.12
CA HIS A 193 -4.16 1.54 -14.89
C HIS A 193 -5.61 2.06 -14.84
N PRO A 194 -6.60 1.22 -14.49
CA PRO A 194 -8.01 1.60 -14.51
C PRO A 194 -8.46 2.45 -13.31
N PHE A 195 -7.53 3.17 -12.64
CA PHE A 195 -7.83 3.91 -11.41
C PHE A 195 -8.95 4.96 -11.58
N ARG A 196 -9.06 5.58 -12.76
CA ARG A 196 -10.15 6.54 -13.04
C ARG A 196 -11.50 5.84 -13.03
N GLU A 197 -11.63 4.75 -13.75
CA GLU A 197 -12.85 3.96 -13.77
C GLU A 197 -13.20 3.40 -12.40
N MET A 198 -12.18 2.97 -11.63
CA MET A 198 -12.37 2.56 -10.24
C MET A 198 -12.97 3.69 -9.38
N LEU A 199 -12.39 4.90 -9.46
CA LEU A 199 -12.88 6.09 -8.74
C LEU A 199 -14.31 6.48 -9.18
N GLU A 200 -14.58 6.48 -10.46
CA GLU A 200 -15.91 6.77 -11.03
C GLU A 200 -16.97 5.77 -10.57
N ARG A 201 -16.57 4.53 -10.36
CA ARG A 201 -17.42 3.47 -9.81
C ARG A 201 -17.46 3.43 -8.27
N GLY A 202 -16.81 4.38 -7.59
CA GLY A 202 -16.83 4.53 -6.13
C GLY A 202 -15.83 3.65 -5.38
N VAL A 203 -14.86 3.03 -6.06
CA VAL A 203 -13.76 2.32 -5.41
C VAL A 203 -12.79 3.33 -4.82
N VAL A 204 -12.32 3.11 -3.61
CA VAL A 204 -11.31 3.96 -2.98
C VAL A 204 -9.93 3.60 -3.53
N VAL A 205 -9.29 4.56 -4.20
CA VAL A 205 -7.93 4.42 -4.75
C VAL A 205 -7.00 5.40 -4.05
N CYS A 206 -6.08 4.92 -3.22
CA CYS A 206 -5.01 5.71 -2.63
C CYS A 206 -3.70 5.53 -3.41
N LEU A 207 -2.70 6.38 -3.14
CA LEU A 207 -1.38 6.25 -3.72
C LEU A 207 -0.45 5.45 -2.82
N GLY A 208 0.36 4.60 -3.44
CA GLY A 208 1.49 3.90 -2.86
C GLY A 208 2.77 4.18 -3.64
N THR A 209 3.92 3.86 -3.07
CA THR A 209 5.23 4.02 -3.72
C THR A 209 5.81 2.71 -4.22
N ASP A 210 5.29 1.59 -3.70
CA ASP A 210 5.98 0.32 -3.77
C ASP A 210 7.40 0.42 -3.17
N SER A 211 8.32 -0.46 -3.52
CA SER A 211 9.67 -0.50 -2.98
C SER A 211 10.66 0.34 -3.81
N LEU A 212 11.85 0.62 -3.23
CA LEU A 212 12.96 1.26 -3.96
C LEU A 212 13.51 0.41 -5.11
N ALA A 213 13.11 -0.85 -5.24
CA ALA A 213 13.48 -1.70 -6.38
C ALA A 213 12.75 -1.25 -7.67
N SER A 214 11.54 -0.72 -7.54
CA SER A 214 10.69 -0.32 -8.66
C SER A 214 10.42 1.19 -8.72
N SER A 215 10.62 1.92 -7.61
CA SER A 215 10.39 3.37 -7.51
C SER A 215 11.68 4.11 -7.14
N PRO A 216 11.95 5.30 -7.71
CA PRO A 216 13.18 6.05 -7.43
C PRO A 216 13.19 6.70 -6.04
N SER A 217 12.04 6.83 -5.38
CA SER A 217 11.92 7.36 -4.02
C SER A 217 10.64 6.85 -3.34
N LEU A 218 10.60 6.90 -2.00
CA LEU A 218 9.41 6.55 -1.21
C LEU A 218 8.59 7.82 -0.87
N SER A 219 8.35 8.68 -1.86
CA SER A 219 7.65 9.96 -1.72
C SER A 219 6.28 9.90 -2.38
N ILE A 220 5.22 9.99 -1.58
CA ILE A 220 3.84 10.12 -2.10
C ILE A 220 3.66 11.45 -2.85
N LEU A 221 4.35 12.51 -2.46
CA LEU A 221 4.33 13.78 -3.20
C LEU A 221 4.87 13.59 -4.62
N ASP A 222 5.93 12.79 -4.78
CA ASP A 222 6.49 12.52 -6.11
C ASP A 222 5.55 11.62 -6.94
N GLU A 223 4.81 10.71 -6.32
CA GLU A 223 3.75 9.93 -7.01
C GLU A 223 2.62 10.84 -7.50
N MET A 224 2.16 11.79 -6.67
CA MET A 224 1.16 12.78 -7.07
C MET A 224 1.64 13.63 -8.24
N ARG A 225 2.87 14.15 -8.17
CA ARG A 225 3.51 14.95 -9.23
C ARG A 225 3.68 14.16 -10.53
N PHE A 226 4.12 12.91 -10.40
CA PHE A 226 4.26 12.03 -11.55
C PHE A 226 2.92 11.80 -12.23
N LEU A 227 1.88 11.48 -11.46
CA LEU A 227 0.55 11.24 -11.99
C LEU A 227 -0.07 12.50 -12.59
N HIS A 228 0.16 13.68 -11.98
CA HIS A 228 -0.25 14.97 -12.54
C HIS A 228 0.38 15.26 -13.90
N ARG A 229 1.69 14.99 -14.05
CA ARG A 229 2.39 15.14 -15.33
C ARG A 229 1.94 14.14 -16.39
N LEU A 230 1.63 12.93 -15.97
CA LEU A 230 1.11 11.88 -16.87
C LEU A 230 -0.29 12.19 -17.34
N ASP A 231 -1.12 12.76 -16.48
CA ASP A 231 -2.51 13.09 -16.74
C ASP A 231 -2.90 14.44 -16.12
N PRO A 232 -2.61 15.56 -16.83
CA PRO A 232 -2.91 16.91 -16.35
C PRO A 232 -4.41 17.20 -16.15
N SER A 233 -5.30 16.33 -16.64
CA SER A 233 -6.75 16.48 -16.44
C SER A 233 -7.20 16.06 -15.03
N LEU A 234 -6.32 15.40 -14.26
CA LEU A 234 -6.58 15.10 -12.87
C LEU A 234 -6.52 16.39 -12.03
N GLY A 235 -7.63 16.70 -11.38
CA GLY A 235 -7.69 17.87 -10.49
C GLY A 235 -6.79 17.70 -9.27
N GLY A 236 -6.09 18.78 -8.88
CA GLY A 236 -5.23 18.80 -7.70
C GLY A 236 -5.91 18.33 -6.40
N PRO A 237 -7.17 18.72 -6.11
CA PRO A 237 -7.92 18.19 -4.96
C PRO A 237 -8.04 16.68 -4.93
N LEU A 238 -8.27 16.02 -6.08
CA LEU A 238 -8.36 14.57 -6.17
C LEU A 238 -7.01 13.93 -5.87
N LEU A 239 -5.93 14.41 -6.49
CA LEU A 239 -4.56 13.91 -6.26
C LEU A 239 -4.15 14.02 -4.79
N LEU A 240 -4.44 15.16 -4.14
CA LEU A 240 -4.21 15.30 -2.71
C LEU A 240 -5.05 14.30 -1.91
N THR A 241 -6.30 14.09 -2.26
CA THR A 241 -7.18 13.13 -1.57
C THR A 241 -6.63 11.72 -1.69
N MET A 242 -6.17 11.31 -2.89
CA MET A 242 -5.54 10.01 -3.12
C MET A 242 -4.24 9.85 -2.31
N GLY A 243 -3.41 10.90 -2.22
CA GLY A 243 -2.14 10.88 -1.49
C GLY A 243 -2.29 11.08 0.03
N THR A 244 -3.48 11.37 0.55
CA THR A 244 -3.68 11.68 1.98
C THR A 244 -4.91 10.98 2.57
N LEU A 245 -6.12 11.49 2.34
CA LEU A 245 -7.35 11.04 3.01
C LEU A 245 -7.72 9.60 2.65
N PHE A 246 -7.55 9.18 1.40
CA PHE A 246 -7.88 7.81 1.00
C PHE A 246 -6.91 6.79 1.61
N GLY A 247 -5.61 7.12 1.73
CA GLY A 247 -4.66 6.29 2.49
C GLY A 247 -5.02 6.22 3.96
N ALA A 248 -5.42 7.34 4.56
CA ALA A 248 -5.88 7.36 5.95
C ALA A 248 -7.16 6.52 6.12
N TRP A 249 -8.11 6.60 5.18
CA TRP A 249 -9.33 5.78 5.19
C TRP A 249 -9.00 4.29 5.08
N ALA A 250 -8.10 3.91 4.17
CA ALA A 250 -7.66 2.53 4.00
C ALA A 250 -7.09 1.93 5.30
N LEU A 251 -6.42 2.75 6.08
CA LEU A 251 -5.81 2.38 7.36
C LEU A 251 -6.70 2.68 8.58
N ARG A 252 -7.98 2.99 8.40
CA ARG A 252 -8.92 3.38 9.49
C ARG A 252 -8.38 4.51 10.39
N ALA A 253 -7.66 5.45 9.80
CA ALA A 253 -7.05 6.59 10.50
C ALA A 253 -7.66 7.94 10.06
N GLU A 254 -8.69 7.94 9.20
CA GLU A 254 -9.30 9.15 8.62
C GLU A 254 -9.98 10.06 9.63
N THR A 255 -10.34 9.54 10.80
CA THR A 255 -10.86 10.37 11.90
C THR A 255 -9.75 11.10 12.66
N VAL A 256 -8.50 10.63 12.54
CA VAL A 256 -7.34 11.16 13.26
C VAL A 256 -6.46 12.01 12.36
N THR A 257 -6.24 11.59 11.09
CA THR A 257 -5.30 12.25 10.17
C THR A 257 -5.82 12.24 8.72
N GLY A 258 -4.98 12.55 7.73
CA GLY A 258 -5.30 12.54 6.31
C GLY A 258 -6.04 13.79 5.80
N SER A 259 -6.45 14.69 6.67
CA SER A 259 -7.03 16.00 6.30
C SER A 259 -6.89 17.01 7.42
N LEU A 260 -6.82 18.30 7.07
CA LEU A 260 -6.73 19.41 8.01
C LEU A 260 -8.15 19.82 8.42
N LYS A 261 -8.59 19.32 9.58
CA LYS A 261 -9.89 19.65 10.18
C LYS A 261 -9.73 19.82 11.70
N PRO A 262 -10.51 20.72 12.32
CA PRO A 262 -10.54 20.82 13.78
C PRO A 262 -10.85 19.46 14.42
N GLY A 263 -10.11 19.13 15.49
CA GLY A 263 -10.25 17.85 16.21
C GLY A 263 -9.39 16.71 15.68
N LYS A 264 -8.74 16.86 14.52
CA LYS A 264 -7.74 15.90 14.03
C LYS A 264 -6.34 16.24 14.51
N SER A 265 -5.45 15.28 14.43
CA SER A 265 -4.02 15.47 14.71
C SER A 265 -3.42 16.48 13.74
N ALA A 266 -2.55 17.34 14.26
CA ALA A 266 -1.77 18.25 13.45
C ALA A 266 -0.59 17.50 12.81
N ASP A 267 -0.90 16.66 11.84
CA ASP A 267 0.06 15.92 11.01
C ASP A 267 0.15 16.64 9.67
N LEU A 268 1.29 17.27 9.39
CA LEU A 268 1.46 18.19 8.27
C LEU A 268 2.78 17.94 7.54
N ALA A 269 2.76 18.14 6.23
CA ALA A 269 3.97 18.32 5.43
C ALA A 269 4.02 19.75 4.93
N VAL A 270 5.14 20.42 5.12
CA VAL A 270 5.40 21.78 4.61
C VAL A 270 6.27 21.65 3.37
N VAL A 271 5.74 22.08 2.24
CA VAL A 271 6.41 22.01 0.93
C VAL A 271 6.76 23.39 0.46
N SER A 272 7.98 23.61 -0.01
CA SER A 272 8.35 24.84 -0.68
C SER A 272 7.55 25.01 -1.96
N LEU A 273 7.10 26.24 -2.25
CA LEU A 273 6.37 26.54 -3.47
C LEU A 273 7.12 27.59 -4.30
N PRO A 274 6.98 27.59 -5.64
CA PRO A 274 7.49 28.66 -6.49
C PRO A 274 6.86 30.01 -6.10
N ASN A 275 7.65 31.09 -6.15
CA ASN A 275 7.19 32.43 -5.83
C ASN A 275 6.36 33.03 -6.97
N ARG A 276 5.09 32.61 -7.08
CA ARG A 276 4.10 33.10 -8.06
C ARG A 276 2.79 33.35 -7.32
N TYR A 277 2.44 34.62 -7.09
CA TYR A 277 1.34 35.03 -6.19
C TYR A 277 -0.07 34.76 -6.75
N ASP A 278 -0.23 34.68 -8.08
CA ASP A 278 -1.55 34.56 -8.74
C ASP A 278 -1.82 33.15 -9.27
N ALA A 279 -1.04 32.14 -8.86
CA ALA A 279 -1.18 30.78 -9.35
C ALA A 279 -2.05 29.94 -8.40
N ASP A 280 -2.78 28.99 -8.99
CA ASP A 280 -3.47 27.95 -8.25
C ASP A 280 -2.50 27.18 -7.33
N PRO A 281 -2.78 27.06 -6.02
CA PRO A 281 -1.89 26.40 -5.08
C PRO A 281 -1.65 24.91 -5.42
N TYR A 282 -2.57 24.24 -6.06
CA TYR A 282 -2.38 22.88 -6.53
C TYR A 282 -1.37 22.82 -7.69
N ALA A 283 -1.48 23.73 -8.64
CA ALA A 283 -0.51 23.85 -9.71
C ALA A 283 0.88 24.19 -9.18
N LEU A 284 0.99 25.12 -8.21
CA LEU A 284 2.28 25.41 -7.56
C LEU A 284 2.91 24.19 -6.90
N LEU A 285 2.10 23.34 -6.28
CA LEU A 285 2.57 22.12 -5.61
C LEU A 285 2.97 21.04 -6.61
N LEU A 286 2.15 20.82 -7.64
CA LEU A 286 2.25 19.63 -8.50
C LEU A 286 3.15 19.86 -9.72
N ASP A 287 3.25 21.10 -10.24
CA ASP A 287 4.15 21.47 -11.34
C ASP A 287 5.59 21.73 -10.90
N SER A 288 5.87 21.72 -9.60
CA SER A 288 7.21 21.97 -9.05
C SER A 288 7.85 20.69 -8.54
N ASP A 289 9.19 20.66 -8.53
CA ASP A 289 9.98 19.61 -7.86
C ASP A 289 10.57 20.08 -6.53
N LEU A 290 10.03 21.20 -5.96
CA LEU A 290 10.52 21.73 -4.70
C LEU A 290 10.23 20.75 -3.55
N PRO A 291 11.19 20.61 -2.59
CA PRO A 291 11.14 19.56 -1.59
C PRO A 291 10.16 19.87 -0.45
N VAL A 292 9.82 18.82 0.30
CA VAL A 292 9.32 18.94 1.66
C VAL A 292 10.43 19.55 2.52
N VAL A 293 10.13 20.65 3.22
CA VAL A 293 11.11 21.37 4.05
C VAL A 293 10.91 21.13 5.54
N SER A 294 9.73 20.69 5.93
CA SER A 294 9.44 20.32 7.32
C SER A 294 8.26 19.36 7.38
N SER A 295 8.24 18.52 8.41
CA SER A 295 7.10 17.68 8.76
C SER A 295 6.67 18.00 10.19
N CYS A 296 5.37 17.96 10.42
CA CYS A 296 4.79 18.10 11.74
C CYS A 296 4.03 16.80 12.07
N PHE A 297 4.31 16.23 13.22
CA PHE A 297 3.62 15.07 13.74
C PHE A 297 3.06 15.40 15.13
N GLU A 298 1.76 15.25 15.29
CA GLU A 298 1.04 15.57 16.53
C GLU A 298 1.35 17.00 17.07
N GLY A 299 1.39 17.96 16.15
CA GLY A 299 1.66 19.36 16.47
C GLY A 299 3.14 19.69 16.75
N ARG A 300 4.04 18.73 16.61
CA ARG A 300 5.48 18.94 16.81
C ARG A 300 6.21 18.96 15.48
N PHE A 301 6.74 20.13 15.13
CA PHE A 301 7.56 20.29 13.94
C PHE A 301 8.91 19.60 14.11
N ARG A 302 9.35 18.98 13.03
CA ARG A 302 10.66 18.35 12.92
C ARG A 302 11.40 18.97 11.76
N SER A 303 12.49 19.66 12.05
CA SER A 303 13.44 20.10 11.03
C SER A 303 14.04 18.85 10.41
N LEU A 304 13.91 18.73 9.10
CA LEU A 304 14.58 17.65 8.38
C LEU A 304 16.07 17.96 8.37
N PRO A 305 16.96 16.99 8.69
CA PRO A 305 18.38 17.20 8.50
C PRO A 305 18.60 17.54 7.02
N SER A 306 19.39 18.57 6.75
CA SER A 306 19.80 18.93 5.41
C SER A 306 20.63 17.77 4.84
N TRP A 307 19.99 16.89 4.07
CA TRP A 307 20.68 15.83 3.37
C TRP A 307 21.46 16.45 2.22
N PRO A 308 22.77 16.25 2.13
CA PRO A 308 23.53 16.79 1.00
C PRO A 308 23.03 16.15 -0.31
N PRO A 309 22.79 16.95 -1.37
CA PRO A 309 22.41 16.42 -2.66
C PRO A 309 23.44 15.38 -3.12
N GLY A 310 22.99 14.16 -3.40
CA GLY A 310 23.83 13.08 -3.90
C GLY A 310 24.39 12.08 -2.90
N ALA A 311 24.02 12.12 -1.62
CA ALA A 311 24.41 11.09 -0.67
C ALA A 311 23.62 9.79 -0.92
N ILE A 312 24.31 8.75 -1.32
CA ILE A 312 23.78 7.37 -1.44
C ILE A 312 23.72 6.80 -0.02
N LEU A 313 22.58 6.17 0.33
CA LEU A 313 22.47 5.40 1.58
C LEU A 313 23.54 4.28 1.55
N PRO A 314 24.28 4.07 2.64
CA PRO A 314 25.12 2.90 2.76
C PRO A 314 24.23 1.66 2.66
N GLY A 315 24.60 0.74 1.73
CA GLY A 315 23.90 -0.51 1.45
C GLY A 315 23.93 -1.51 2.61
#